data_c61d6cac3927862a676e7dc53e04ade8
#
_entry.id   c61d6cac3927862a676e7dc53e04ade8
#
_cell.length_a   1.000
_cell.length_b   1.000
_cell.length_c   1.000
_cell.angle_alpha   90.00
_cell.angle_beta   90.00
_cell.angle_gamma   90.00
#
_symmetry.space_group_name_H-M   'P 1'
#
loop_
_entity.id
_entity.type
_entity.pdbx_description
1 polymer ?
#
loop_
_entity_poly.entity_id
_entity_poly.type
_entity_poly.pdbx_seq_one_letter_code
_entity_poly.pdbx_strand_id
1 'polypeptide(L)'
;GSLEQVTHYYPFGAIFADAGINQALQPYKFNGKELDRMHGLDWYDYGARMYDPVICTWTTIDPLAHKYPSFSPYVFCANCPINIFDPNGKELVILGNKDQMLSILTVLQKLTNDNLRIDFQTGKVTLTGKNRWDNRNKKLTTGTNLIRGIINNKYLLTIREVKGNDMNREFPENTNNSRNGIGTDAIINFNKDRGTPITVEGENGYAIPANNISFLALGHELIHGYRDMIGISAPYKKARYTFKNWQGQNTLDEALLEELITTGIIGNYNYTDNKIRVEQGFPKRIKY
;
A
#
# COMPACT_ATOMS: atom_id res chain seq x y z
N GLY A 1 36.68 0.72 13.73
CA GLY A 1 35.91 0.88 14.97
C GLY A 1 36.06 -0.35 15.85
N SER A 2 36.02 -0.16 17.16
CA SER A 2 35.97 -1.26 18.12
C SER A 2 34.64 -1.99 18.05
N LEU A 3 34.68 -3.32 18.19
CA LEU A 3 33.48 -4.13 18.27
C LEU A 3 32.81 -3.90 19.64
N GLU A 4 31.60 -3.33 19.66
CA GLU A 4 30.93 -2.98 20.91
C GLU A 4 30.04 -4.13 21.43
N GLN A 5 29.44 -4.91 20.51
CA GLN A 5 28.58 -6.02 20.85
C GLN A 5 28.54 -7.07 19.74
N VAL A 6 28.44 -8.35 20.11
CA VAL A 6 28.14 -9.50 19.23
C VAL A 6 27.03 -10.32 19.86
N THR A 7 25.97 -10.56 19.11
CA THR A 7 24.88 -11.43 19.55
C THR A 7 24.68 -12.54 18.52
N HIS A 8 24.68 -13.78 18.97
CA HIS A 8 24.42 -14.98 18.16
C HIS A 8 23.03 -15.52 18.43
N TYR A 9 22.33 -15.88 17.36
CA TYR A 9 20.95 -16.31 17.41
C TYR A 9 20.77 -17.73 16.88
N TYR A 10 19.86 -18.48 17.47
CA TYR A 10 19.23 -19.64 16.81
C TYR A 10 18.37 -19.15 15.63
N PRO A 11 18.00 -20.02 14.68
CA PRO A 11 17.23 -19.62 13.49
C PRO A 11 15.93 -18.86 13.79
N PHE A 12 15.29 -19.12 14.93
CA PHE A 12 14.08 -18.45 15.39
C PHE A 12 14.34 -17.27 16.35
N GLY A 13 15.58 -16.81 16.45
CA GLY A 13 15.92 -15.58 17.18
C GLY A 13 16.22 -15.74 18.66
N ALA A 14 16.12 -16.94 19.23
CA ALA A 14 16.58 -17.18 20.59
C ALA A 14 18.09 -16.93 20.67
N ILE A 15 18.54 -16.17 21.68
CA ILE A 15 19.95 -15.84 21.86
C ILE A 15 20.65 -17.05 22.51
N PHE A 16 21.73 -17.54 21.89
CA PHE A 16 22.57 -18.56 22.50
C PHE A 16 23.93 -18.02 22.97
N ALA A 17 24.36 -16.86 22.47
CA ALA A 17 25.53 -16.17 22.95
C ALA A 17 25.39 -14.65 22.74
N ASP A 18 25.67 -13.89 23.79
CA ASP A 18 25.68 -12.42 23.77
C ASP A 18 26.95 -11.96 24.47
N ALA A 19 27.85 -11.30 23.75
CA ALA A 19 29.15 -10.85 24.21
C ALA A 19 29.40 -9.38 23.82
N GLY A 20 30.08 -8.62 24.67
CA GLY A 20 30.46 -7.23 24.40
C GLY A 20 30.55 -6.38 25.67
N ILE A 21 31.06 -5.16 25.52
CA ILE A 21 31.35 -4.26 26.65
C ILE A 21 30.04 -3.67 27.24
N ASN A 22 28.99 -3.55 26.41
CA ASN A 22 27.74 -2.86 26.77
C ASN A 22 26.48 -3.65 26.34
N GLN A 23 26.37 -4.90 26.73
CA GLN A 23 25.25 -5.78 26.37
C GLN A 23 23.84 -5.21 26.69
N ALA A 24 23.75 -4.38 27.72
CA ALA A 24 22.50 -3.77 28.16
C ALA A 24 22.13 -2.49 27.40
N LEU A 25 23.06 -1.85 26.68
CA LEU A 25 22.81 -0.56 26.02
C LEU A 25 22.07 -0.68 24.68
N GLN A 26 22.12 -1.87 24.05
CA GLN A 26 21.38 -2.11 22.80
C GLN A 26 20.25 -3.11 23.02
N PRO A 27 19.03 -2.64 23.28
CA PRO A 27 17.88 -3.50 23.50
C PRO A 27 17.38 -4.16 22.20
N TYR A 28 17.66 -3.55 21.04
CA TYR A 28 17.22 -4.07 19.75
C TYR A 28 18.13 -5.20 19.27
N LYS A 29 17.56 -6.38 19.10
CA LYS A 29 18.28 -7.63 18.81
C LYS A 29 17.80 -8.26 17.50
N PHE A 30 17.26 -9.48 17.56
CA PHE A 30 16.78 -10.24 16.40
C PHE A 30 15.79 -9.42 15.57
N ASN A 31 16.01 -9.33 14.26
CA ASN A 31 15.20 -8.56 13.33
C ASN A 31 15.08 -7.06 13.67
N GLY A 32 16.02 -6.50 14.46
CA GLY A 32 15.94 -5.11 14.90
C GLY A 32 14.78 -4.84 15.87
N LYS A 33 14.28 -5.88 16.57
CA LYS A 33 13.20 -5.75 17.54
C LYS A 33 13.74 -5.62 18.95
N GLU A 34 13.03 -4.85 19.77
CA GLU A 34 13.36 -4.67 21.18
C GLU A 34 13.15 -5.98 21.92
N LEU A 35 14.17 -6.41 22.65
CA LEU A 35 14.13 -7.59 23.49
C LEU A 35 13.72 -7.18 24.91
N ASP A 36 12.51 -7.56 25.31
CA ASP A 36 12.03 -7.40 26.69
C ASP A 36 12.56 -8.52 27.55
N ARG A 37 13.46 -8.17 28.47
CA ARG A 37 14.06 -9.08 29.46
C ARG A 37 13.38 -9.03 30.83
N MET A 38 12.30 -8.27 30.97
CA MET A 38 11.59 -8.19 32.25
C MET A 38 11.11 -9.57 32.68
N HIS A 39 11.35 -9.86 33.93
CA HIS A 39 10.96 -11.14 34.56
C HIS A 39 11.52 -12.40 33.91
N GLY A 40 12.58 -12.27 33.07
CA GLY A 40 13.20 -13.43 32.38
C GLY A 40 12.38 -13.97 31.22
N LEU A 41 11.48 -13.18 30.64
CA LEU A 41 10.61 -13.59 29.53
C LEU A 41 11.39 -13.68 28.21
N ASP A 42 12.37 -12.79 27.96
CA ASP A 42 13.17 -12.71 26.74
C ASP A 42 12.33 -12.71 25.45
N TRP A 43 11.24 -11.92 25.44
CA TRP A 43 10.34 -11.78 24.30
C TRP A 43 10.70 -10.57 23.44
N TYR A 44 10.43 -10.67 22.14
CA TYR A 44 10.63 -9.56 21.20
C TYR A 44 9.34 -8.78 20.99
N ASP A 45 9.41 -7.45 21.17
CA ASP A 45 8.30 -6.53 20.86
C ASP A 45 8.28 -6.20 19.35
N TYR A 46 7.26 -6.73 18.65
CA TYR A 46 6.98 -6.41 17.25
C TYR A 46 5.93 -5.28 17.11
N GLY A 47 5.52 -4.65 18.22
CA GLY A 47 4.53 -3.58 18.27
C GLY A 47 3.09 -4.08 18.37
N ALA A 48 2.62 -4.86 17.41
CA ALA A 48 1.27 -5.45 17.46
C ALA A 48 1.19 -6.71 18.33
N ARG A 49 2.30 -7.46 18.44
CA ARG A 49 2.39 -8.73 19.17
C ARG A 49 3.77 -8.90 19.80
N MET A 50 3.79 -9.62 20.91
CA MET A 50 5.04 -10.10 21.48
C MET A 50 5.39 -11.48 20.85
N TYR A 51 6.64 -11.66 20.53
CA TYR A 51 7.17 -12.90 19.96
C TYR A 51 8.06 -13.63 20.96
N ASP A 52 7.75 -14.89 21.22
CA ASP A 52 8.57 -15.77 22.07
C ASP A 52 9.50 -16.61 21.19
N PRO A 53 10.81 -16.33 21.19
CA PRO A 53 11.77 -17.05 20.36
C PRO A 53 12.10 -18.46 20.88
N VAL A 54 11.75 -18.78 22.14
CA VAL A 54 12.03 -20.09 22.73
C VAL A 54 11.01 -21.12 22.24
N ILE A 55 9.73 -20.75 22.23
CA ILE A 55 8.65 -21.59 21.70
C ILE A 55 8.37 -21.32 20.21
N CYS A 56 9.08 -20.37 19.60
CA CYS A 56 9.02 -20.03 18.18
C CYS A 56 7.64 -19.57 17.69
N THR A 57 6.84 -18.93 18.55
CA THR A 57 5.47 -18.52 18.25
C THR A 57 5.15 -17.11 18.75
N TRP A 58 4.09 -16.54 18.20
CA TRP A 58 3.47 -15.36 18.77
C TRP A 58 2.81 -15.69 20.11
N THR A 59 2.82 -14.76 21.05
CA THR A 59 2.16 -14.91 22.36
C THR A 59 0.64 -14.68 22.30
N THR A 60 0.16 -14.07 21.22
CA THR A 60 -1.26 -13.78 20.96
C THR A 60 -1.66 -14.23 19.56
N ILE A 61 -2.96 -14.45 19.36
CA ILE A 61 -3.54 -14.81 18.06
C ILE A 61 -3.21 -13.72 17.02
N ASP A 62 -2.80 -14.15 15.82
CA ASP A 62 -2.66 -13.25 14.68
C ASP A 62 -4.01 -12.62 14.34
N PRO A 63 -4.16 -11.29 14.37
CA PRO A 63 -5.37 -10.63 13.92
C PRO A 63 -5.78 -11.01 12.49
N LEU A 64 -4.80 -11.44 11.66
CA LEU A 64 -4.98 -11.88 10.28
C LEU A 64 -5.05 -13.40 10.11
N ALA A 65 -5.15 -14.18 11.20
CA ALA A 65 -5.18 -15.66 11.16
C ALA A 65 -6.26 -16.20 10.20
N HIS A 66 -7.39 -15.51 10.07
CA HIS A 66 -8.46 -15.88 9.15
C HIS A 66 -8.05 -15.88 7.67
N LYS A 67 -6.98 -15.15 7.29
CA LYS A 67 -6.43 -15.11 5.94
C LYS A 67 -5.58 -16.34 5.60
N TYR A 68 -5.11 -17.04 6.62
CA TYR A 68 -4.19 -18.16 6.49
C TYR A 68 -4.71 -19.41 7.19
N PRO A 69 -5.87 -19.96 6.79
CA PRO A 69 -6.54 -21.06 7.52
C PRO A 69 -5.72 -22.35 7.57
N SER A 70 -4.68 -22.48 6.73
CA SER A 70 -3.75 -23.61 6.74
C SER A 70 -2.61 -23.48 7.75
N PHE A 71 -2.46 -22.32 8.40
CA PHE A 71 -1.43 -22.07 9.40
C PHE A 71 -2.04 -21.89 10.79
N SER A 72 -1.24 -22.23 11.82
CA SER A 72 -1.61 -21.92 13.20
C SER A 72 -1.76 -20.40 13.38
N PRO A 73 -2.77 -19.92 14.12
CA PRO A 73 -2.90 -18.49 14.44
C PRO A 73 -1.72 -17.90 15.22
N TYR A 74 -0.85 -18.74 15.75
CA TYR A 74 0.33 -18.36 16.53
C TYR A 74 1.65 -18.53 15.74
N VAL A 75 1.59 -18.96 14.48
CA VAL A 75 2.79 -19.23 13.69
C VAL A 75 3.60 -17.97 13.43
N PHE A 76 4.90 -18.01 13.69
CA PHE A 76 5.84 -16.97 13.34
C PHE A 76 6.46 -17.26 11.97
N CYS A 77 6.38 -16.29 11.05
CA CYS A 77 6.99 -16.34 9.71
C CYS A 77 6.76 -17.69 8.98
N ALA A 78 5.53 -18.25 9.06
CA ALA A 78 5.17 -19.54 8.45
C ALA A 78 6.17 -20.67 8.77
N ASN A 79 6.78 -20.66 9.96
CA ASN A 79 7.86 -21.57 10.41
C ASN A 79 9.14 -21.49 9.58
N CYS A 80 9.40 -20.40 8.85
CA CYS A 80 10.58 -20.21 8.01
C CYS A 80 11.26 -18.84 8.24
N PRO A 81 11.67 -18.49 9.47
CA PRO A 81 12.16 -17.15 9.82
C PRO A 81 13.50 -16.76 9.18
N ILE A 82 14.23 -17.72 8.59
CA ILE A 82 15.47 -17.46 7.84
C ILE A 82 15.14 -16.84 6.47
N ASN A 83 13.99 -17.20 5.89
CA ASN A 83 13.57 -16.76 4.55
C ASN A 83 12.43 -15.74 4.60
N ILE A 84 11.68 -15.67 5.69
CA ILE A 84 10.52 -14.80 5.86
C ILE A 84 10.76 -13.90 7.07
N PHE A 85 10.62 -12.62 6.86
CA PHE A 85 10.76 -11.58 7.87
C PHE A 85 9.46 -10.76 7.94
N ASP A 86 8.89 -10.61 9.12
CA ASP A 86 7.78 -9.69 9.39
C ASP A 86 8.35 -8.43 10.05
N PRO A 87 8.54 -7.31 9.32
CA PRO A 87 9.19 -6.12 9.88
C PRO A 87 8.32 -5.36 10.86
N ASN A 88 7.00 -5.38 10.71
CA ASN A 88 6.06 -4.63 11.57
C ASN A 88 4.56 -4.89 11.25
N GLY A 89 4.22 -5.91 10.49
CA GLY A 89 2.84 -6.20 10.07
C GLY A 89 2.20 -5.15 9.17
N LYS A 90 3.00 -4.39 8.37
CA LYS A 90 2.52 -3.22 7.63
C LYS A 90 3.12 -3.24 6.23
N GLU A 91 2.29 -3.47 5.18
CA GLU A 91 2.91 -3.65 3.86
C GLU A 91 2.00 -3.30 2.67
N LEU A 92 2.61 -2.79 1.59
CA LEU A 92 2.08 -2.89 0.25
C LEU A 92 2.54 -4.22 -0.35
N VAL A 93 1.59 -5.09 -0.69
CA VAL A 93 1.87 -6.42 -1.23
C VAL A 93 1.28 -6.58 -2.64
N ILE A 94 2.06 -7.16 -3.54
CA ILE A 94 1.62 -7.56 -4.87
C ILE A 94 1.54 -9.09 -4.90
N LEU A 95 0.35 -9.63 -5.10
CA LEU A 95 0.13 -11.07 -5.21
C LEU A 95 0.16 -11.53 -6.67
N GLY A 96 0.79 -12.66 -6.91
CA GLY A 96 0.87 -13.29 -8.22
C GLY A 96 2.14 -14.10 -8.42
N ASN A 97 2.33 -14.62 -9.63
CA ASN A 97 3.62 -15.16 -10.02
C ASN A 97 4.64 -14.02 -10.30
N LYS A 98 5.90 -14.37 -10.50
CA LYS A 98 6.98 -13.40 -10.69
C LYS A 98 6.72 -12.40 -11.81
N ASP A 99 6.15 -12.84 -12.93
CA ASP A 99 5.90 -11.99 -14.10
C ASP A 99 4.76 -11.02 -13.83
N GLN A 100 3.70 -11.46 -13.13
CA GLN A 100 2.61 -10.60 -12.68
C GLN A 100 3.09 -9.54 -11.69
N MET A 101 3.88 -9.95 -10.71
CA MET A 101 4.47 -9.03 -9.72
C MET A 101 5.34 -7.96 -10.39
N LEU A 102 6.22 -8.34 -11.32
CA LEU A 102 7.05 -7.41 -12.08
C LEU A 102 6.21 -6.48 -12.96
N SER A 103 5.17 -7.00 -13.58
CA SER A 103 4.25 -6.21 -14.40
C SER A 103 3.59 -5.11 -13.59
N ILE A 104 3.01 -5.44 -12.43
CA ILE A 104 2.37 -4.46 -11.54
C ILE A 104 3.41 -3.49 -10.96
N LEU A 105 4.58 -3.97 -10.54
CA LEU A 105 5.66 -3.11 -10.03
C LEU A 105 6.09 -2.07 -11.08
N THR A 106 6.19 -2.47 -12.34
CA THR A 106 6.52 -1.57 -13.46
C THR A 106 5.46 -0.48 -13.63
N VAL A 107 4.20 -0.80 -13.45
CA VAL A 107 3.09 0.16 -13.49
C VAL A 107 3.15 1.11 -12.29
N LEU A 108 3.37 0.60 -11.07
CA LEU A 108 3.55 1.40 -9.86
C LEU A 108 4.73 2.36 -9.96
N GLN A 109 5.85 1.92 -10.55
CA GLN A 109 7.05 2.72 -10.70
C GLN A 109 6.81 4.01 -11.50
N LYS A 110 5.85 4.02 -12.41
CA LYS A 110 5.46 5.22 -13.19
C LYS A 110 4.80 6.30 -12.34
N LEU A 111 4.27 5.96 -11.17
CA LEU A 111 3.57 6.90 -10.29
C LEU A 111 4.49 7.62 -9.29
N THR A 112 5.75 7.20 -9.13
CA THR A 112 6.62 7.70 -8.05
C THR A 112 8.02 8.08 -8.52
N ASN A 113 8.62 9.06 -7.83
CA ASN A 113 10.04 9.36 -7.96
C ASN A 113 10.94 8.47 -7.08
N ASP A 114 10.36 7.63 -6.23
CA ASP A 114 11.12 6.66 -5.45
C ASP A 114 11.36 5.40 -6.27
N ASN A 115 12.48 4.75 -6.00
CA ASN A 115 12.79 3.46 -6.60
C ASN A 115 12.13 2.35 -5.77
N LEU A 116 11.26 1.56 -6.41
CA LEU A 116 10.52 0.47 -5.79
C LEU A 116 11.27 -0.86 -6.00
N ARG A 117 11.25 -1.70 -5.00
CA ARG A 117 11.74 -3.08 -5.06
C ARG A 117 10.65 -4.02 -4.54
N ILE A 118 10.56 -5.20 -5.14
CA ILE A 118 9.66 -6.26 -4.69
C ILE A 118 10.45 -7.47 -4.21
N ASP A 119 10.00 -8.05 -3.14
CA ASP A 119 10.38 -9.38 -2.70
C ASP A 119 9.45 -10.40 -3.36
N PHE A 120 9.99 -11.27 -4.21
CA PHE A 120 9.19 -12.24 -4.97
C PHE A 120 8.66 -13.42 -4.14
N GLN A 121 9.11 -13.58 -2.92
CA GLN A 121 8.58 -14.63 -2.04
C GLN A 121 7.35 -14.13 -1.29
N THR A 122 7.40 -12.90 -0.82
CA THR A 122 6.33 -12.31 -0.01
C THR A 122 5.41 -11.38 -0.80
N GLY A 123 5.84 -10.92 -1.98
CA GLY A 123 5.14 -9.89 -2.75
C GLY A 123 5.31 -8.48 -2.20
N LYS A 124 6.11 -8.30 -1.15
CA LYS A 124 6.30 -7.01 -0.46
C LYS A 124 7.02 -5.99 -1.34
N VAL A 125 6.44 -4.79 -1.41
CA VAL A 125 7.04 -3.63 -2.07
C VAL A 125 7.72 -2.73 -1.06
N THR A 126 8.96 -2.36 -1.33
CA THR A 126 9.78 -1.50 -0.47
C THR A 126 10.40 -0.34 -1.26
N LEU A 127 10.74 0.73 -0.53
CA LEU A 127 11.44 1.89 -1.09
C LEU A 127 12.95 1.68 -0.97
N THR A 128 13.69 1.86 -2.07
CA THR A 128 15.17 1.69 -2.09
C THR A 128 15.92 2.97 -2.49
N GLY A 129 15.27 4.14 -2.35
CA GLY A 129 15.85 5.44 -2.68
C GLY A 129 15.13 6.14 -3.81
N LYS A 130 15.78 7.13 -4.43
CA LYS A 130 15.18 7.90 -5.54
C LYS A 130 15.39 7.17 -6.87
N ASN A 131 14.33 7.09 -7.67
CA ASN A 131 14.40 6.60 -9.04
C ASN A 131 15.15 7.62 -9.91
N ARG A 132 16.30 7.19 -10.44
CA ARG A 132 17.16 8.04 -11.27
C ARG A 132 16.92 7.89 -12.77
N TRP A 133 16.13 6.89 -13.20
CA TRP A 133 16.03 6.50 -14.60
C TRP A 133 14.69 6.87 -15.24
N ASP A 134 13.58 6.38 -14.71
CA ASP A 134 12.28 6.49 -15.40
C ASP A 134 11.60 7.86 -15.23
N ASN A 135 11.70 8.46 -14.05
CA ASN A 135 10.96 9.67 -13.68
C ASN A 135 11.86 10.86 -13.30
N ARG A 136 13.15 10.83 -13.66
CA ARG A 136 14.13 11.85 -13.23
C ARG A 136 13.77 13.29 -13.61
N ASN A 137 13.06 13.47 -14.71
CA ASN A 137 12.66 14.78 -15.25
C ASN A 137 11.22 15.17 -14.86
N LYS A 138 10.51 14.35 -14.08
CA LYS A 138 9.15 14.60 -13.62
C LYS A 138 9.12 14.85 -12.12
N LYS A 139 8.27 15.78 -11.68
CA LYS A 139 8.01 16.03 -10.27
C LYS A 139 6.71 15.34 -9.87
N LEU A 140 6.78 14.08 -9.49
CA LEU A 140 5.63 13.24 -9.13
C LEU A 140 5.36 13.30 -7.62
N THR A 141 5.03 14.48 -7.09
CA THR A 141 4.88 14.70 -5.65
C THR A 141 3.68 13.94 -5.09
N THR A 142 2.53 14.01 -5.77
CA THR A 142 1.29 13.36 -5.31
C THR A 142 1.42 11.86 -5.32
N GLY A 143 1.84 11.26 -6.44
CA GLY A 143 2.01 9.82 -6.55
C GLY A 143 3.09 9.28 -5.60
N THR A 144 4.22 9.98 -5.44
CA THR A 144 5.29 9.59 -4.51
C THR A 144 4.80 9.58 -3.06
N ASN A 145 4.12 10.65 -2.63
CA ASN A 145 3.63 10.74 -1.26
C ASN A 145 2.50 9.74 -0.99
N LEU A 146 1.63 9.47 -1.97
CA LEU A 146 0.61 8.44 -1.87
C LEU A 146 1.24 7.05 -1.63
N ILE A 147 2.20 6.64 -2.47
CA ILE A 147 2.86 5.34 -2.34
C ILE A 147 3.62 5.24 -1.01
N ARG A 148 4.32 6.29 -0.58
CA ARG A 148 4.95 6.34 0.74
C ARG A 148 3.93 6.23 1.87
N GLY A 149 2.79 6.92 1.75
CA GLY A 149 1.71 6.85 2.73
C GLY A 149 1.13 5.44 2.85
N ILE A 150 0.97 4.72 1.74
CA ILE A 150 0.51 3.33 1.72
C ILE A 150 1.56 2.41 2.37
N ILE A 151 2.82 2.47 1.94
CA ILE A 151 3.89 1.60 2.46
C ILE A 151 4.13 1.81 3.97
N ASN A 152 3.93 3.03 4.47
CA ASN A 152 4.13 3.36 5.88
C ASN A 152 2.84 3.27 6.73
N ASN A 153 1.73 2.79 6.16
CA ASN A 153 0.47 2.66 6.88
C ASN A 153 0.47 1.43 7.80
N LYS A 154 -0.37 1.45 8.84
CA LYS A 154 -0.58 0.31 9.74
C LYS A 154 -1.45 -0.80 9.11
N TYR A 155 -2.18 -0.49 8.08
CA TYR A 155 -3.03 -1.43 7.34
C TYR A 155 -2.34 -1.89 6.05
N LEU A 156 -2.74 -3.06 5.57
CA LEU A 156 -2.19 -3.70 4.38
C LEU A 156 -2.98 -3.28 3.13
N LEU A 157 -2.27 -2.92 2.07
CA LEU A 157 -2.83 -2.81 0.72
C LEU A 157 -2.30 -3.95 -0.15
N THR A 158 -3.21 -4.76 -0.66
CA THR A 158 -2.88 -5.90 -1.53
C THR A 158 -3.29 -5.59 -2.97
N ILE A 159 -2.39 -5.76 -3.93
CA ILE A 159 -2.68 -5.65 -5.36
C ILE A 159 -2.56 -7.03 -5.99
N ARG A 160 -3.57 -7.45 -6.76
CA ARG A 160 -3.52 -8.67 -7.56
C ARG A 160 -3.96 -8.42 -9.00
N GLU A 161 -3.28 -9.05 -9.94
CA GLU A 161 -3.65 -8.98 -11.35
C GLU A 161 -4.92 -9.79 -11.60
N VAL A 162 -5.86 -9.17 -12.30
CA VAL A 162 -7.04 -9.83 -12.87
C VAL A 162 -7.04 -9.68 -14.39
N LYS A 163 -7.78 -10.53 -15.11
CA LYS A 163 -7.78 -10.60 -16.58
C LYS A 163 -9.20 -10.63 -17.14
N GLY A 164 -9.28 -10.54 -18.47
CA GLY A 164 -10.54 -10.64 -19.19
C GLY A 164 -11.44 -9.43 -18.94
N ASN A 165 -12.69 -9.68 -18.58
CA ASN A 165 -13.69 -8.63 -18.37
C ASN A 165 -13.67 -8.01 -16.97
N ASP A 166 -12.77 -8.45 -16.09
CA ASP A 166 -12.68 -7.89 -14.75
C ASP A 166 -12.24 -6.44 -14.80
N MET A 167 -12.91 -5.61 -14.00
CA MET A 167 -12.62 -4.18 -13.89
C MET A 167 -11.54 -3.91 -12.86
N ASN A 168 -10.81 -2.83 -13.03
CA ASN A 168 -10.01 -2.25 -11.96
C ASN A 168 -10.96 -1.85 -10.85
N ARG A 169 -10.71 -2.33 -9.64
CA ARG A 169 -11.57 -2.05 -8.49
C ARG A 169 -10.85 -2.31 -7.18
N GLU A 170 -11.05 -1.41 -6.27
CA GLU A 170 -10.63 -1.51 -4.89
C GLU A 170 -11.77 -2.02 -4.00
N PHE A 171 -11.41 -2.70 -2.90
CA PHE A 171 -12.34 -3.25 -1.90
C PHE A 171 -11.74 -3.11 -0.50
N PRO A 172 -12.39 -2.38 0.42
CA PRO A 172 -12.00 -2.40 1.83
C PRO A 172 -12.41 -3.73 2.47
N GLU A 173 -11.59 -4.28 3.35
CA GLU A 173 -11.98 -5.46 4.12
C GLU A 173 -13.10 -5.17 5.12
N ASN A 174 -13.12 -3.97 5.68
CA ASN A 174 -14.18 -3.53 6.58
C ASN A 174 -14.70 -2.15 6.18
N THR A 175 -15.85 -2.12 5.50
CA THR A 175 -16.47 -0.89 5.02
C THR A 175 -16.86 0.09 6.14
N ASN A 176 -17.18 -0.39 7.34
CA ASN A 176 -17.49 0.51 8.45
C ASN A 176 -16.22 1.21 8.95
N ASN A 177 -15.13 0.47 9.11
CA ASN A 177 -13.85 1.02 9.54
C ASN A 177 -13.26 2.00 8.53
N SER A 178 -13.50 1.76 7.22
CA SER A 178 -13.03 2.66 6.16
C SER A 178 -13.69 4.03 6.17
N ARG A 179 -14.81 4.20 6.92
CA ARG A 179 -15.65 5.43 6.91
C ARG A 179 -15.73 6.17 8.22
N ASN A 180 -15.17 5.62 9.30
CA ASN A 180 -15.37 6.17 10.66
C ASN A 180 -14.06 6.55 11.38
N GLY A 181 -12.99 6.76 10.65
CA GLY A 181 -11.69 7.18 11.18
C GLY A 181 -10.82 6.04 11.74
N ILE A 182 -11.26 4.78 11.69
CA ILE A 182 -10.48 3.64 12.17
C ILE A 182 -9.48 3.19 11.10
N GLY A 183 -9.96 3.03 9.85
CA GLY A 183 -9.22 2.46 8.74
C GLY A 183 -9.30 0.93 8.68
N THR A 184 -8.89 0.36 7.55
CA THR A 184 -8.92 -1.09 7.29
C THR A 184 -7.92 -1.47 6.21
N ASP A 185 -7.60 -2.76 6.12
CA ASP A 185 -6.91 -3.33 4.98
C ASP A 185 -7.77 -3.21 3.71
N ALA A 186 -7.12 -3.20 2.55
CA ALA A 186 -7.78 -3.07 1.27
C ALA A 186 -7.15 -3.97 0.20
N ILE A 187 -7.96 -4.34 -0.80
CA ILE A 187 -7.53 -5.18 -1.91
C ILE A 187 -7.87 -4.48 -3.22
N ILE A 188 -6.89 -4.38 -4.12
CA ILE A 188 -7.07 -3.88 -5.48
C ILE A 188 -7.01 -5.04 -6.47
N ASN A 189 -8.08 -5.27 -7.22
CA ASN A 189 -8.06 -6.05 -8.44
C ASN A 189 -7.60 -5.14 -9.57
N PHE A 190 -6.49 -5.46 -10.22
CA PHE A 190 -5.91 -4.62 -11.25
C PHE A 190 -5.80 -5.36 -12.59
N ASN A 191 -6.46 -4.83 -13.61
CA ASN A 191 -6.37 -5.29 -14.99
C ASN A 191 -5.59 -4.26 -15.81
N LYS A 192 -4.31 -4.54 -16.06
CA LYS A 192 -3.41 -3.62 -16.79
C LYS A 192 -3.77 -3.44 -18.26
N ASP A 193 -4.46 -4.42 -18.83
CA ASP A 193 -4.77 -4.47 -20.26
C ASP A 193 -6.13 -3.84 -20.58
N ARG A 194 -6.91 -3.49 -19.53
CA ARG A 194 -8.22 -2.88 -19.68
C ARG A 194 -8.15 -1.37 -19.71
N GLY A 195 -8.33 -0.78 -20.88
CA GLY A 195 -8.65 0.64 -21.02
C GLY A 195 -10.09 0.90 -20.59
N THR A 196 -10.31 1.78 -19.61
CA THR A 196 -11.65 2.24 -19.25
C THR A 196 -11.94 3.55 -19.96
N PRO A 197 -13.06 3.68 -20.71
CA PRO A 197 -13.46 4.96 -21.26
C PRO A 197 -13.65 5.98 -20.15
N ILE A 198 -13.09 7.16 -20.33
CA ILE A 198 -13.20 8.30 -19.40
C ILE A 198 -13.51 9.57 -20.16
N THR A 199 -13.92 10.61 -19.45
CA THR A 199 -14.12 11.94 -20.01
C THR A 199 -13.13 12.91 -19.39
N VAL A 200 -12.34 13.56 -20.22
CA VAL A 200 -11.29 14.48 -19.79
C VAL A 200 -11.56 15.88 -20.33
N GLU A 201 -10.84 16.87 -19.76
CA GLU A 201 -10.83 18.25 -20.19
C GLU A 201 -9.98 18.40 -21.46
N GLY A 202 -10.59 18.82 -22.57
CA GLY A 202 -9.88 19.18 -23.79
C GLY A 202 -9.25 20.56 -23.70
N GLU A 203 -8.53 20.99 -24.75
CA GLU A 203 -7.84 22.30 -24.80
C GLU A 203 -8.78 23.49 -24.59
N ASN A 204 -10.04 23.38 -25.00
CA ASN A 204 -11.06 24.41 -24.80
C ASN A 204 -11.76 24.34 -23.45
N GLY A 205 -11.35 23.44 -22.53
CA GLY A 205 -12.04 23.20 -21.27
C GLY A 205 -13.35 22.41 -21.41
N TYR A 206 -13.60 21.79 -22.56
CA TYR A 206 -14.80 21.00 -22.84
C TYR A 206 -14.54 19.52 -22.69
N ALA A 207 -15.60 18.77 -22.42
CA ALA A 207 -15.54 17.32 -22.26
C ALA A 207 -15.17 16.63 -23.59
N ILE A 208 -14.11 15.85 -23.59
CA ILE A 208 -13.72 14.98 -24.69
C ILE A 208 -13.55 13.54 -24.18
N PRO A 209 -13.92 12.52 -25.01
CA PRO A 209 -13.69 11.13 -24.65
C PRO A 209 -12.21 10.79 -24.71
N ALA A 210 -11.76 9.95 -23.78
CA ALA A 210 -10.41 9.41 -23.74
C ALA A 210 -10.43 7.99 -23.18
N ASN A 211 -9.33 7.25 -23.38
CA ASN A 211 -9.12 5.99 -22.70
C ASN A 211 -8.20 6.19 -21.49
N ASN A 212 -8.54 5.58 -20.38
CA ASN A 212 -7.68 5.61 -19.21
C ASN A 212 -6.43 4.74 -19.45
N ILE A 213 -5.29 5.23 -18.99
CA ILE A 213 -4.01 4.54 -19.11
C ILE A 213 -3.80 3.70 -17.85
N SER A 214 -3.24 2.51 -17.97
CA SER A 214 -3.15 1.53 -16.89
C SER A 214 -2.54 2.07 -15.58
N PHE A 215 -1.45 2.84 -15.64
CA PHE A 215 -0.86 3.38 -14.41
C PHE A 215 -1.70 4.49 -13.76
N LEU A 216 -2.46 5.27 -14.54
CA LEU A 216 -3.42 6.25 -14.00
C LEU A 216 -4.64 5.54 -13.39
N ALA A 217 -5.10 4.45 -14.02
CA ALA A 217 -6.15 3.61 -13.47
C ALA A 217 -5.72 2.99 -12.13
N LEU A 218 -4.49 2.46 -12.04
CA LEU A 218 -3.95 1.97 -10.78
C LEU A 218 -3.82 3.09 -9.75
N GLY A 219 -3.37 4.28 -10.15
CA GLY A 219 -3.27 5.46 -9.27
C GLY A 219 -4.61 5.83 -8.64
N HIS A 220 -5.71 5.74 -9.42
CA HIS A 220 -7.07 5.96 -8.94
C HIS A 220 -7.47 4.95 -7.85
N GLU A 221 -7.27 3.66 -8.10
CA GLU A 221 -7.58 2.60 -7.12
C GLU A 221 -6.69 2.69 -5.86
N LEU A 222 -5.42 3.11 -6.00
CA LEU A 222 -4.53 3.35 -4.86
C LEU A 222 -5.03 4.48 -3.95
N ILE A 223 -5.68 5.51 -4.51
CA ILE A 223 -6.26 6.59 -3.73
C ILE A 223 -7.45 6.07 -2.92
N HIS A 224 -8.34 5.25 -3.50
CA HIS A 224 -9.42 4.58 -2.78
C HIS A 224 -8.85 3.74 -1.62
N GLY A 225 -7.91 2.85 -1.91
CA GLY A 225 -7.29 2.00 -0.90
C GLY A 225 -6.63 2.79 0.22
N TYR A 226 -5.90 3.88 -0.10
CA TYR A 226 -5.32 4.74 0.93
C TYR A 226 -6.38 5.43 1.80
N ARG A 227 -7.48 5.89 1.22
CA ARG A 227 -8.59 6.52 1.96
C ARG A 227 -9.27 5.51 2.90
N ASP A 228 -9.42 4.27 2.45
CA ASP A 228 -9.93 3.18 3.28
C ASP A 228 -8.97 2.84 4.43
N MET A 229 -7.65 2.78 4.14
CA MET A 229 -6.62 2.52 5.14
C MET A 229 -6.56 3.58 6.25
N ILE A 230 -6.93 4.82 5.97
CA ILE A 230 -6.96 5.89 6.99
C ILE A 230 -8.36 6.22 7.51
N GLY A 231 -9.38 5.50 7.04
CA GLY A 231 -10.74 5.59 7.57
C GLY A 231 -11.55 6.81 7.13
N ILE A 232 -11.23 7.43 5.98
CA ILE A 232 -11.86 8.67 5.50
C ILE A 232 -12.68 8.50 4.21
N SER A 233 -13.00 7.26 3.84
CA SER A 233 -13.82 7.01 2.65
C SER A 233 -15.23 7.56 2.84
N ALA A 234 -15.76 8.15 1.77
CA ALA A 234 -17.07 8.78 1.83
C ALA A 234 -18.21 7.75 1.93
N PRO A 235 -19.33 8.11 2.53
CA PRO A 235 -20.50 7.24 2.59
C PRO A 235 -21.02 6.95 1.17
N TYR A 236 -21.65 5.78 1.04
CA TYR A 236 -22.28 5.36 -0.23
C TYR A 236 -23.51 6.22 -0.54
N LYS A 237 -23.24 7.39 -1.09
CA LYS A 237 -24.26 8.34 -1.58
C LYS A 237 -23.81 9.00 -2.86
N LYS A 238 -24.74 9.43 -3.67
CA LYS A 238 -24.45 10.22 -4.87
C LYS A 238 -24.39 11.72 -4.54
N ALA A 239 -23.60 12.41 -5.33
CA ALA A 239 -23.52 13.88 -5.30
C ALA A 239 -23.60 14.45 -6.72
N ARG A 240 -24.18 15.64 -6.82
CA ARG A 240 -24.32 16.35 -8.09
C ARG A 240 -23.10 17.23 -8.33
N TYR A 241 -22.69 17.30 -9.58
CA TYR A 241 -21.61 18.18 -10.04
C TYR A 241 -21.90 18.71 -11.43
N THR A 242 -21.17 19.73 -11.87
CA THR A 242 -21.31 20.34 -13.20
C THR A 242 -20.00 20.23 -13.96
N PHE A 243 -20.11 20.01 -15.26
CA PHE A 243 -18.99 20.05 -16.19
C PHE A 243 -19.44 20.69 -17.51
N LYS A 244 -18.48 21.13 -18.34
CA LYS A 244 -18.78 21.61 -19.69
C LYS A 244 -18.77 20.43 -20.66
N ASN A 245 -19.91 20.20 -21.34
CA ASN A 245 -19.99 19.17 -22.37
C ASN A 245 -19.16 19.55 -23.62
N TRP A 246 -19.14 18.67 -24.62
CA TRP A 246 -18.40 18.89 -25.86
C TRP A 246 -18.84 20.13 -26.68
N GLN A 247 -20.04 20.67 -26.39
CA GLN A 247 -20.57 21.91 -26.98
C GLN A 247 -20.27 23.14 -26.11
N GLY A 248 -19.55 22.99 -24.99
CA GLY A 248 -19.25 24.08 -24.05
C GLY A 248 -20.40 24.47 -23.13
N GLN A 249 -21.49 23.72 -23.12
CA GLN A 249 -22.64 23.98 -22.24
C GLN A 249 -22.42 23.37 -20.86
N ASN A 250 -22.81 24.10 -19.81
CA ASN A 250 -22.81 23.57 -18.46
C ASN A 250 -23.84 22.43 -18.35
N THR A 251 -23.38 21.25 -18.00
CA THR A 251 -24.20 20.04 -17.85
C THR A 251 -24.12 19.56 -16.42
N LEU A 252 -25.27 19.28 -15.81
CA LEU A 252 -25.40 18.68 -14.49
C LEU A 252 -25.34 17.16 -14.62
N ASP A 253 -24.54 16.51 -13.76
CA ASP A 253 -24.45 15.06 -13.68
C ASP A 253 -24.37 14.63 -12.22
N GLU A 254 -24.48 13.31 -11.95
CA GLU A 254 -24.50 12.73 -10.63
C GLU A 254 -23.66 11.45 -10.60
N ALA A 255 -22.76 11.33 -9.62
CA ALA A 255 -21.96 10.13 -9.39
C ALA A 255 -21.79 9.87 -7.90
N LEU A 256 -21.19 8.71 -7.54
CA LEU A 256 -20.86 8.41 -6.16
C LEU A 256 -19.91 9.46 -5.59
N LEU A 257 -20.20 9.91 -4.37
CA LEU A 257 -19.41 10.96 -3.71
C LEU A 257 -17.95 10.56 -3.58
N GLU A 258 -17.67 9.30 -3.23
CA GLU A 258 -16.30 8.79 -3.11
C GLU A 258 -15.54 8.91 -4.42
N GLU A 259 -16.17 8.58 -5.56
CA GLU A 259 -15.57 8.69 -6.88
C GLU A 259 -15.27 10.14 -7.27
N LEU A 260 -16.16 11.05 -6.96
CA LEU A 260 -15.95 12.49 -7.23
C LEU A 260 -14.81 13.06 -6.40
N ILE A 261 -14.66 12.64 -5.16
CA ILE A 261 -13.57 13.01 -4.26
C ILE A 261 -12.25 12.41 -4.76
N THR A 262 -12.22 11.12 -5.05
CA THR A 262 -11.02 10.40 -5.52
C THR A 262 -10.54 10.96 -6.85
N THR A 263 -11.44 11.28 -7.75
CA THR A 263 -11.10 11.94 -9.03
C THR A 263 -10.60 13.37 -8.81
N GLY A 264 -11.09 14.07 -7.79
CA GLY A 264 -10.81 15.50 -7.54
C GLY A 264 -11.73 16.43 -8.35
N ILE A 265 -12.92 15.94 -8.69
CA ILE A 265 -14.01 16.78 -9.26
C ILE A 265 -14.64 17.61 -8.14
N ILE A 266 -14.78 17.03 -6.95
CA ILE A 266 -15.30 17.68 -5.75
C ILE A 266 -14.22 17.72 -4.67
N GLY A 267 -14.10 18.86 -4.00
CA GLY A 267 -13.20 19.06 -2.87
C GLY A 267 -11.74 19.33 -3.27
N ASN A 268 -10.92 19.63 -2.27
CA ASN A 268 -9.48 19.82 -2.44
C ASN A 268 -8.72 18.88 -1.50
N TYR A 269 -8.53 17.65 -1.93
CA TYR A 269 -7.84 16.62 -1.17
C TYR A 269 -6.37 16.50 -1.59
N ASN A 270 -5.51 15.99 -0.69
CA ASN A 270 -4.07 15.86 -0.93
C ASN A 270 -3.77 14.90 -2.09
N TYR A 271 -4.51 13.80 -2.17
CA TYR A 271 -4.37 12.80 -3.22
C TYR A 271 -5.65 12.73 -4.04
N THR A 272 -5.54 12.99 -5.34
CA THR A 272 -6.64 12.83 -6.31
C THR A 272 -6.07 12.35 -7.65
N ASP A 273 -6.90 11.63 -8.43
CA ASP A 273 -6.56 11.22 -9.79
C ASP A 273 -6.13 12.42 -10.64
N ASN A 274 -6.85 13.53 -10.56
CA ASN A 274 -6.52 14.75 -11.31
C ASN A 274 -5.16 15.36 -10.94
N LYS A 275 -4.72 15.27 -9.69
CA LYS A 275 -3.36 15.70 -9.30
C LYS A 275 -2.30 14.78 -9.91
N ILE A 276 -2.50 13.48 -9.87
CA ILE A 276 -1.60 12.49 -10.50
C ILE A 276 -1.56 12.72 -12.02
N ARG A 277 -2.70 12.94 -12.68
CA ARG A 277 -2.77 13.21 -14.12
C ARG A 277 -1.96 14.42 -14.51
N VAL A 278 -2.15 15.54 -13.81
CA VAL A 278 -1.43 16.79 -14.06
C VAL A 278 0.08 16.61 -13.89
N GLU A 279 0.53 15.92 -12.82
CA GLU A 279 1.96 15.62 -12.61
C GLU A 279 2.57 14.79 -13.72
N GLN A 280 1.76 13.94 -14.36
CA GLN A 280 2.16 13.09 -15.47
C GLN A 280 2.02 13.74 -16.86
N GLY A 281 1.44 14.97 -16.93
CA GLY A 281 1.19 15.68 -18.19
C GLY A 281 -0.08 15.24 -18.92
N PHE A 282 -1.06 14.68 -18.19
CA PHE A 282 -2.34 14.26 -18.76
C PHE A 282 -3.47 15.24 -18.39
N PRO A 283 -4.50 15.34 -19.24
CA PRO A 283 -5.66 16.19 -18.96
C PRO A 283 -6.45 15.65 -17.75
N LYS A 284 -7.10 16.58 -17.03
CA LYS A 284 -7.96 16.24 -15.89
C LYS A 284 -9.21 15.49 -16.34
N ARG A 285 -9.69 14.57 -15.50
CA ARG A 285 -11.06 14.05 -15.62
C ARG A 285 -12.03 15.12 -15.12
N ILE A 286 -13.09 15.35 -15.88
CA ILE A 286 -14.14 16.33 -15.55
C ILE A 286 -15.51 15.70 -15.46
N LYS A 287 -15.62 14.42 -15.84
CA LYS A 287 -16.82 13.59 -15.70
C LYS A 287 -16.46 12.22 -15.19
N TYR A 288 -17.32 11.67 -14.31
CA TYR A 288 -17.21 10.32 -13.79
C TYR A 288 -18.29 9.42 -14.38
#